data_0bf98e3637d720729e58bf4639718279
#
_entry.id   0bf98e3637d720729e58bf4639718279
#
_cell.length_a   1.000
_cell.length_b   1.000
_cell.length_c   1.000
_cell.angle_alpha   90.00
_cell.angle_beta   90.00
_cell.angle_gamma   90.00
#
_symmetry.space_group_name_H-M   'P 1'
#
loop_
_entity.id
_entity.type
_entity.pdbx_description
1 polymer ?
#
loop_
_entity_poly.entity_id
_entity_poly.type
_entity_poly.pdbx_seq_one_letter_code
_entity_poly.pdbx_strand_id
1 'polypeptide(L)'
;MTILCIETSTSVCSAAICKDGEPIKQCISYEGSNHARLLPRYIDELLSFAREQGCTIEAVALSEGPGSYTGLRIGTSTAKGLCYGLNVPLIPVPTLDVLCEAAKDSLCSVSPQDGLCSVSPHDGLCSVSPQDGLCSVSEQSERSVSAAVFIPMIDARRMEVYTAIFDSGSKVESRKSEEERVRAVVVENEESFFTPSLLGEGRGGASYYYFGDGAAKCQAVLTSPNWHYLPNIVPEAQYVGRLAEQIAVHCTPYTVHQLAYYEPFYLKEFIAAPSHVKGLN
;
A
#
# COMPACT_ATOMS: atom_id res chain seq x y z
N MET A 1 19.00 0.71 -6.19
CA MET A 1 18.85 -0.73 -6.54
C MET A 1 17.80 -0.90 -7.63
N THR A 2 17.98 -1.86 -8.57
CA THR A 2 16.98 -2.14 -9.62
C THR A 2 16.08 -3.30 -9.18
N ILE A 3 14.79 -3.03 -8.95
CA ILE A 3 13.84 -3.98 -8.38
C ILE A 3 12.72 -4.26 -9.39
N LEU A 4 12.38 -5.53 -9.58
CA LEU A 4 11.17 -5.95 -10.28
C LEU A 4 10.03 -6.09 -9.27
N CYS A 5 9.00 -5.26 -9.40
CA CYS A 5 7.92 -5.11 -8.43
C CYS A 5 6.63 -5.74 -8.95
N ILE A 6 5.88 -6.39 -8.07
CA ILE A 6 4.62 -7.10 -8.39
C ILE A 6 3.53 -6.67 -7.40
N GLU A 7 2.36 -6.31 -7.94
CA GLU A 7 1.16 -6.02 -7.16
C GLU A 7 -0.03 -6.81 -7.71
N THR A 8 -0.61 -7.66 -6.86
CA THR A 8 -1.75 -8.53 -7.21
C THR A 8 -2.71 -8.72 -6.03
N SER A 9 -2.58 -7.93 -4.98
CA SER A 9 -3.33 -8.10 -3.73
C SER A 9 -4.81 -7.70 -3.82
N THR A 10 -5.17 -6.86 -4.81
CA THR A 10 -6.54 -6.37 -5.02
C THR A 10 -7.06 -6.76 -6.41
N SER A 11 -8.04 -6.03 -6.94
CA SER A 11 -8.51 -6.18 -8.33
C SER A 11 -7.50 -5.65 -9.36
N VAL A 12 -6.60 -4.76 -8.96
CA VAL A 12 -5.54 -4.22 -9.80
C VAL A 12 -4.45 -5.27 -10.01
N CYS A 13 -3.98 -5.39 -11.25
CA CYS A 13 -2.82 -6.21 -11.61
C CYS A 13 -1.74 -5.30 -12.17
N SER A 14 -0.62 -5.18 -11.50
CA SER A 14 0.50 -4.39 -12.00
C SER A 14 1.85 -5.04 -11.73
N ALA A 15 2.81 -4.70 -12.59
CA ALA A 15 4.22 -5.00 -12.41
C ALA A 15 5.05 -3.81 -12.88
N ALA A 16 6.19 -3.55 -12.25
CA ALA A 16 7.07 -2.43 -12.59
C ALA A 16 8.53 -2.79 -12.42
N ILE A 17 9.40 -2.10 -13.15
CA ILE A 17 10.82 -2.00 -12.80
C ILE A 17 11.01 -0.65 -12.17
N CYS A 18 11.52 -0.65 -10.94
CA CYS A 18 11.91 0.54 -10.22
C CYS A 18 13.43 0.58 -10.05
N LYS A 19 14.00 1.76 -10.16
CA LYS A 19 15.42 2.00 -9.91
C LYS A 19 15.57 3.10 -8.89
N ASP A 20 16.28 2.80 -7.81
CA ASP A 20 16.50 3.73 -6.69
C ASP A 20 15.16 4.31 -6.15
N GLY A 21 14.15 3.44 -6.03
CA GLY A 21 12.80 3.78 -5.56
C GLY A 21 11.86 4.38 -6.61
N GLU A 22 12.35 4.79 -7.79
CA GLU A 22 11.53 5.42 -8.83
C GLU A 22 11.19 4.44 -9.97
N PRO A 23 9.94 4.44 -10.46
CA PRO A 23 9.51 3.56 -11.54
C PRO A 23 10.11 4.01 -12.88
N ILE A 24 10.81 3.12 -13.57
CA ILE A 24 11.33 3.36 -14.92
C ILE A 24 10.44 2.76 -16.00
N LYS A 25 9.67 1.73 -15.68
CA LYS A 25 8.62 1.17 -16.53
C LYS A 25 7.58 0.44 -15.69
N GLN A 26 6.28 0.64 -15.99
CA GLN A 26 5.17 -0.04 -15.34
C GLN A 26 4.20 -0.59 -16.38
N CYS A 27 3.66 -1.79 -16.12
CA CYS A 27 2.53 -2.40 -16.80
C CYS A 27 1.39 -2.53 -15.78
N ILE A 28 0.18 -2.07 -16.11
CA ILE A 28 -0.94 -2.05 -15.18
C ILE A 28 -2.27 -2.32 -15.89
N SER A 29 -3.18 -3.00 -15.18
CA SER A 29 -4.58 -3.16 -15.57
C SER A 29 -5.49 -3.02 -14.37
N TYR A 30 -6.55 -2.26 -14.54
CA TYR A 30 -7.62 -2.05 -13.55
C TYR A 30 -8.84 -2.97 -13.82
N GLU A 31 -8.76 -3.83 -14.86
CA GLU A 31 -9.85 -4.71 -15.30
C GLU A 31 -9.99 -5.97 -14.43
N GLY A 32 -9.93 -6.00 -13.21
CA GLY A 32 -10.06 -7.12 -12.26
C GLY A 32 -10.05 -8.56 -12.81
N SER A 33 -9.68 -9.52 -11.96
CA SER A 33 -9.79 -11.00 -12.19
C SER A 33 -8.93 -11.62 -13.30
N ASN A 34 -7.94 -10.92 -13.85
CA ASN A 34 -7.09 -11.40 -14.96
C ASN A 34 -5.62 -11.63 -14.58
N HIS A 35 -5.27 -11.65 -13.29
CA HIS A 35 -3.89 -11.70 -12.79
C HIS A 35 -3.08 -12.84 -13.39
N ALA A 36 -3.62 -14.06 -13.41
CA ALA A 36 -2.93 -15.24 -13.95
C ALA A 36 -2.58 -15.12 -15.44
N ARG A 37 -3.35 -14.35 -16.20
CA ARG A 37 -3.13 -14.12 -17.62
C ARG A 37 -2.22 -12.93 -17.89
N LEU A 38 -2.39 -11.84 -17.14
CA LEU A 38 -1.71 -10.58 -17.41
C LEU A 38 -0.30 -10.56 -16.81
N LEU A 39 -0.13 -11.04 -15.59
CA LEU A 39 1.15 -10.94 -14.87
C LEU A 39 2.32 -11.57 -15.65
N PRO A 40 2.22 -12.79 -16.21
CA PRO A 40 3.32 -13.36 -16.98
C PRO A 40 3.72 -12.50 -18.19
N ARG A 41 2.73 -11.89 -18.86
CA ARG A 41 2.97 -11.00 -20.02
C ARG A 41 3.68 -9.71 -19.60
N TYR A 42 3.27 -9.12 -18.49
CA TYR A 42 3.92 -7.92 -17.92
C TYR A 42 5.36 -8.21 -17.52
N ILE A 43 5.59 -9.37 -16.89
CA ILE A 43 6.94 -9.79 -16.50
C ILE A 43 7.83 -9.97 -17.73
N ASP A 44 7.34 -10.65 -18.79
CA ASP A 44 8.11 -10.84 -20.03
C ASP A 44 8.45 -9.51 -20.70
N GLU A 45 7.50 -8.58 -20.78
CA GLU A 45 7.71 -7.22 -21.30
C GLU A 45 8.73 -6.44 -20.48
N LEU A 46 8.64 -6.50 -19.14
CA LEU A 46 9.55 -5.78 -18.26
C LEU A 46 10.96 -6.36 -18.27
N LEU A 47 11.11 -7.69 -18.31
CA LEU A 47 12.42 -8.33 -18.44
C LEU A 47 13.07 -8.05 -19.78
N SER A 48 12.30 -7.98 -20.86
CA SER A 48 12.79 -7.58 -22.18
C SER A 48 13.27 -6.12 -22.16
N PHE A 49 12.48 -5.22 -21.61
CA PHE A 49 12.88 -3.83 -21.40
C PHE A 49 14.15 -3.69 -20.57
N ALA A 50 14.29 -4.43 -19.46
CA ALA A 50 15.49 -4.39 -18.63
C ALA A 50 16.73 -4.80 -19.42
N ARG A 51 16.65 -5.86 -20.24
CA ARG A 51 17.75 -6.31 -21.11
C ARG A 51 18.13 -5.25 -22.13
N GLU A 52 17.15 -4.61 -22.79
CA GLU A 52 17.37 -3.54 -23.77
C GLU A 52 18.05 -2.32 -23.15
N GLN A 53 17.70 -1.98 -21.90
CA GLN A 53 18.29 -0.87 -21.16
C GLN A 53 19.62 -1.24 -20.48
N GLY A 54 20.07 -2.48 -20.55
CA GLY A 54 21.26 -2.96 -19.83
C GLY A 54 21.11 -2.93 -18.32
N CYS A 55 19.86 -2.98 -17.81
CA CYS A 55 19.56 -3.01 -16.38
C CYS A 55 19.61 -4.45 -15.87
N THR A 56 20.34 -4.69 -14.80
CA THR A 56 20.33 -5.98 -14.09
C THR A 56 19.33 -5.91 -12.95
N ILE A 57 18.39 -6.85 -12.89
CA ILE A 57 17.47 -6.95 -11.75
C ILE A 57 18.25 -7.49 -10.55
N GLU A 58 18.18 -6.78 -9.42
CA GLU A 58 18.93 -7.07 -8.19
C GLU A 58 18.03 -7.67 -7.10
N ALA A 59 16.71 -7.44 -7.17
CA ALA A 59 15.73 -8.02 -6.28
C ALA A 59 14.35 -8.11 -6.95
N VAL A 60 13.47 -8.95 -6.40
CA VAL A 60 12.03 -8.93 -6.68
C VAL A 60 11.31 -8.45 -5.44
N ALA A 61 10.36 -7.53 -5.59
CA ALA A 61 9.47 -7.10 -4.52
C ALA A 61 8.03 -7.45 -4.84
N LEU A 62 7.22 -7.75 -3.82
CA LEU A 62 5.80 -7.97 -4.02
C LEU A 62 4.99 -7.48 -2.82
N SER A 63 3.74 -7.10 -3.07
CA SER A 63 2.74 -6.91 -2.02
C SER A 63 2.43 -8.24 -1.36
N GLU A 64 2.76 -8.36 -0.06
CA GLU A 64 2.61 -9.61 0.68
C GLU A 64 1.21 -9.83 1.26
N GLY A 65 0.37 -8.82 1.29
CA GLY A 65 -0.96 -8.85 1.89
C GLY A 65 -1.17 -7.76 2.95
N PRO A 66 -2.36 -7.72 3.57
CA PRO A 66 -3.52 -8.56 3.28
C PRO A 66 -4.13 -8.26 1.92
N GLY A 67 -4.99 -9.15 1.42
CA GLY A 67 -5.66 -8.94 0.14
C GLY A 67 -6.37 -10.18 -0.39
N SER A 68 -6.61 -10.18 -1.71
CA SER A 68 -7.22 -11.29 -2.41
C SER A 68 -6.38 -12.58 -2.28
N TYR A 69 -6.95 -13.62 -1.70
CA TYR A 69 -6.29 -14.91 -1.52
C TYR A 69 -5.69 -15.46 -2.83
N THR A 70 -6.46 -15.43 -3.90
CA THR A 70 -6.02 -15.90 -5.22
C THR A 70 -4.92 -15.00 -5.80
N GLY A 71 -5.12 -13.68 -5.69
CA GLY A 71 -4.16 -12.69 -6.18
C GLY A 71 -2.80 -12.83 -5.48
N LEU A 72 -2.80 -12.90 -4.16
CA LEU A 72 -1.58 -13.08 -3.35
C LEU A 72 -0.84 -14.36 -3.71
N ARG A 73 -1.54 -15.47 -3.97
CA ARG A 73 -0.91 -16.72 -4.40
C ARG A 73 -0.29 -16.65 -5.79
N ILE A 74 -0.96 -15.99 -6.73
CA ILE A 74 -0.43 -15.77 -8.08
C ILE A 74 0.84 -14.92 -7.99
N GLY A 75 0.80 -13.79 -7.29
CA GLY A 75 1.95 -12.90 -7.11
C GLY A 75 3.12 -13.61 -6.45
N THR A 76 2.87 -14.28 -5.31
CA THR A 76 3.90 -15.00 -4.55
C THR A 76 4.54 -16.13 -5.37
N SER A 77 3.74 -16.94 -6.08
CA SER A 77 4.28 -18.02 -6.90
C SER A 77 5.16 -17.49 -8.04
N THR A 78 4.72 -16.41 -8.66
CA THR A 78 5.49 -15.73 -9.72
C THR A 78 6.78 -15.13 -9.17
N ALA A 79 6.71 -14.41 -8.04
CA ALA A 79 7.88 -13.81 -7.40
C ALA A 79 8.91 -14.85 -6.98
N LYS A 80 8.48 -15.96 -6.36
CA LYS A 80 9.38 -17.08 -6.01
C LYS A 80 10.07 -17.68 -7.24
N GLY A 81 9.33 -17.89 -8.34
CA GLY A 81 9.89 -18.39 -9.59
C GLY A 81 10.93 -17.44 -10.18
N LEU A 82 10.67 -16.13 -10.15
CA LEU A 82 11.59 -15.10 -10.62
C LEU A 82 12.85 -15.01 -9.75
N CYS A 83 12.70 -14.98 -8.43
CA CYS A 83 13.83 -14.98 -7.50
C CYS A 83 14.73 -16.20 -7.71
N TYR A 84 14.13 -17.37 -7.88
CA TYR A 84 14.88 -18.59 -8.15
C TYR A 84 15.59 -18.53 -9.51
N GLY A 85 14.88 -18.15 -10.57
CA GLY A 85 15.42 -18.10 -11.93
C GLY A 85 16.49 -17.02 -12.15
N LEU A 86 16.37 -15.89 -11.48
CA LEU A 86 17.32 -14.76 -11.56
C LEU A 86 18.40 -14.82 -10.47
N ASN A 87 18.26 -15.72 -9.49
CA ASN A 87 19.11 -15.83 -8.30
C ASN A 87 19.20 -14.51 -7.51
N VAL A 88 18.06 -13.88 -7.28
CA VAL A 88 17.93 -12.61 -6.54
C VAL A 88 17.01 -12.76 -5.32
N PRO A 89 17.14 -11.91 -4.29
CA PRO A 89 16.31 -11.95 -3.09
C PRO A 89 14.88 -11.45 -3.34
N LEU A 90 13.97 -11.83 -2.42
CA LEU A 90 12.60 -11.36 -2.34
C LEU A 90 12.44 -10.31 -1.23
N ILE A 91 11.77 -9.23 -1.53
CA ILE A 91 11.40 -8.16 -0.60
C ILE A 91 9.88 -8.11 -0.49
N PRO A 92 9.28 -8.63 0.58
CA PRO A 92 7.85 -8.47 0.82
C PRO A 92 7.54 -7.06 1.31
N VAL A 93 6.42 -6.50 0.82
CA VAL A 93 5.95 -5.15 1.15
C VAL A 93 4.49 -5.22 1.60
N PRO A 94 4.15 -4.71 2.79
CA PRO A 94 2.78 -4.71 3.28
C PRO A 94 1.82 -3.95 2.36
N THR A 95 0.71 -4.56 1.96
CA THR A 95 -0.24 -3.93 1.02
C THR A 95 -0.87 -2.65 1.56
N LEU A 96 -1.13 -2.56 2.85
CA LEU A 96 -1.69 -1.35 3.46
C LEU A 96 -0.69 -0.18 3.44
N ASP A 97 0.61 -0.45 3.57
CA ASP A 97 1.65 0.55 3.40
C ASP A 97 1.74 1.04 1.94
N VAL A 98 1.58 0.13 0.96
CA VAL A 98 1.50 0.47 -0.48
C VAL A 98 0.34 1.41 -0.76
N LEU A 99 -0.83 1.15 -0.18
CA LEU A 99 -1.99 2.04 -0.28
C LEU A 99 -1.73 3.41 0.35
N CYS A 100 -1.06 3.46 1.50
CA CYS A 100 -0.70 4.73 2.14
C CYS A 100 0.26 5.54 1.28
N GLU A 101 1.21 4.89 0.62
CA GLU A 101 2.15 5.58 -0.28
C GLU A 101 1.43 6.15 -1.51
N ALA A 102 0.47 5.40 -2.08
CA ALA A 102 -0.39 5.87 -3.16
C ALA A 102 -1.24 7.10 -2.74
N ALA A 103 -1.77 7.09 -1.52
CA ALA A 103 -2.54 8.21 -0.99
C ALA A 103 -1.68 9.47 -0.78
N LYS A 104 -0.47 9.33 -0.28
CA LYS A 104 0.49 10.44 -0.14
C LYS A 104 0.80 11.07 -1.49
N ASP A 105 1.09 10.26 -2.50
CA ASP A 105 1.38 10.73 -3.86
C ASP A 105 0.20 11.50 -4.45
N SER A 106 -1.02 11.01 -4.28
CA SER A 106 -2.25 11.68 -4.72
C SER A 106 -2.45 13.02 -4.04
N LEU A 107 -2.22 13.12 -2.73
CA LEU A 107 -2.37 14.36 -1.97
C LEU A 107 -1.29 15.40 -2.33
N CYS A 108 -0.07 14.97 -2.64
CA CYS A 108 1.00 15.87 -3.08
C CYS A 108 0.76 16.42 -4.49
N SER A 109 -0.01 15.71 -5.33
CA SER A 109 -0.29 16.12 -6.73
C SER A 109 -1.39 17.18 -6.85
N VAL A 110 -2.17 17.40 -5.79
CA VAL A 110 -3.23 18.43 -5.77
C VAL A 110 -2.58 19.79 -5.52
N SER A 111 -2.64 20.68 -6.53
CA SER A 111 -2.08 22.04 -6.50
C SER A 111 -2.62 22.90 -5.34
N PRO A 112 -1.88 23.94 -4.90
CA PRO A 112 -2.20 24.76 -3.71
C PRO A 112 -3.50 25.58 -3.78
N GLN A 113 -4.35 25.41 -4.78
CA GLN A 113 -5.58 26.20 -4.96
C GLN A 113 -6.72 25.83 -4.00
N ASP A 114 -6.65 24.66 -3.35
CA ASP A 114 -7.72 24.18 -2.46
C ASP A 114 -7.34 24.16 -0.96
N GLY A 115 -6.30 24.89 -0.57
CA GLY A 115 -5.99 25.13 0.85
C GLY A 115 -5.41 23.96 1.64
N LEU A 116 -5.09 22.83 1.01
CA LEU A 116 -4.34 21.75 1.64
C LEU A 116 -2.84 21.97 1.44
N CYS A 117 -2.11 22.04 2.52
CA CYS A 117 -0.67 22.28 2.54
C CYS A 117 0.07 21.10 1.90
N SER A 118 0.92 21.38 0.90
CA SER A 118 1.80 20.37 0.28
C SER A 118 2.85 19.90 1.30
N VAL A 119 2.81 18.62 1.64
CA VAL A 119 3.86 17.98 2.44
C VAL A 119 4.90 17.43 1.46
N SER A 120 6.11 17.96 1.49
CA SER A 120 7.23 17.47 0.68
C SER A 120 7.68 16.09 1.15
N PRO A 121 7.96 15.10 0.25
CA PRO A 121 8.25 13.72 0.63
C PRO A 121 9.58 13.48 1.36
N HIS A 122 10.48 14.45 1.37
CA HIS A 122 11.85 14.22 1.83
C HIS A 122 12.27 14.86 3.15
N ASP A 123 11.57 15.89 3.61
CA ASP A 123 11.90 16.53 4.89
C ASP A 123 10.62 16.97 5.57
N GLY A 124 10.39 16.57 6.79
CA GLY A 124 9.24 16.95 7.63
C GLY A 124 9.19 18.42 7.98
N LEU A 125 9.56 19.31 7.04
CA LEU A 125 9.57 20.76 7.18
C LEU A 125 9.07 21.38 5.87
N CYS A 126 7.99 22.13 5.97
CA CYS A 126 7.48 22.98 4.91
C CYS A 126 8.51 24.10 4.62
N SER A 127 9.25 23.99 3.51
CA SER A 127 10.13 25.08 3.05
C SER A 127 9.35 26.01 2.11
N VAL A 128 8.91 27.13 2.63
CA VAL A 128 8.46 28.28 1.81
C VAL A 128 9.70 29.02 1.33
N SER A 129 9.93 29.09 0.00
CA SER A 129 11.00 29.89 -0.56
C SER A 129 10.74 31.40 -0.35
N PRO A 130 11.76 32.22 -0.03
CA PRO A 130 11.60 33.61 0.30
C PRO A 130 11.73 34.51 -0.96
N GLN A 131 10.68 34.59 -1.76
CA GLN A 131 10.56 35.63 -2.78
C GLN A 131 9.10 36.03 -2.96
N ASP A 132 8.48 36.59 -1.94
CA ASP A 132 7.52 37.71 -2.07
C ASP A 132 7.11 38.17 -0.66
N GLY A 133 7.29 39.43 -0.45
CA GLY A 133 7.39 40.11 0.83
C GLY A 133 6.15 40.04 1.72
N LEU A 134 6.44 40.22 3.00
CA LEU A 134 5.57 40.50 4.15
C LEU A 134 4.51 39.47 4.52
N CYS A 135 4.94 38.49 5.31
CA CYS A 135 4.09 38.03 6.39
C CYS A 135 4.84 38.18 7.71
N SER A 136 4.47 39.16 8.50
CA SER A 136 4.91 39.33 9.87
C SER A 136 4.36 38.19 10.69
N VAL A 137 5.22 37.25 11.06
CA VAL A 137 4.89 36.20 12.01
C VAL A 137 4.84 36.82 13.39
N SER A 138 3.65 37.15 13.87
CA SER A 138 3.40 37.33 15.28
C SER A 138 3.50 35.97 15.95
N GLU A 139 4.50 35.80 16.79
CA GLU A 139 4.59 34.71 17.77
C GLU A 139 3.35 34.77 18.67
N GLN A 140 2.37 33.94 18.42
CA GLN A 140 1.31 33.47 19.32
C GLN A 140 0.11 32.97 18.53
N SER A 141 0.20 31.80 17.96
CA SER A 141 -0.86 30.81 17.97
C SER A 141 -0.23 29.46 17.63
N GLU A 142 -0.07 28.61 18.61
CA GLU A 142 0.03 27.18 18.43
C GLU A 142 -1.26 26.75 17.72
N ARG A 143 -1.30 26.89 16.39
CA ARG A 143 -2.25 26.15 15.59
C ARG A 143 -1.83 24.69 15.75
N SER A 144 -2.56 23.96 16.59
CA SER A 144 -2.48 22.50 16.63
C SER A 144 -2.64 22.04 15.19
N VAL A 145 -1.54 21.57 14.58
CA VAL A 145 -1.57 20.89 13.30
C VAL A 145 -2.47 19.70 13.54
N SER A 146 -3.69 19.74 13.01
CA SER A 146 -4.64 18.63 13.12
C SER A 146 -3.93 17.41 12.55
N ALA A 147 -3.64 16.42 13.39
CA ALA A 147 -2.93 15.22 12.98
C ALA A 147 -3.75 14.51 11.89
N ALA A 148 -3.18 14.37 10.71
CA ALA A 148 -3.80 13.60 9.65
C ALA A 148 -3.57 12.11 9.91
N VAL A 149 -4.64 11.33 9.88
CA VAL A 149 -4.63 9.89 10.10
C VAL A 149 -5.07 9.20 8.81
N PHE A 150 -4.26 8.28 8.32
CA PHE A 150 -4.55 7.49 7.13
C PHE A 150 -5.11 6.12 7.51
N ILE A 151 -6.21 5.75 6.86
CA ILE A 151 -6.95 4.52 7.10
C ILE A 151 -7.14 3.79 5.76
N PRO A 152 -6.12 3.07 5.27
CA PRO A 152 -6.24 2.23 4.09
C PRO A 152 -7.24 1.10 4.35
N MET A 153 -8.10 0.80 3.39
CA MET A 153 -9.16 -0.19 3.50
C MET A 153 -9.13 -1.14 2.30
N ILE A 154 -8.85 -2.41 2.53
CA ILE A 154 -8.97 -3.47 1.52
C ILE A 154 -10.26 -4.22 1.75
N ASP A 155 -10.99 -4.54 0.68
CA ASP A 155 -12.27 -5.22 0.76
C ASP A 155 -12.12 -6.66 1.30
N ALA A 156 -12.71 -6.90 2.47
CA ALA A 156 -12.79 -8.22 3.12
C ALA A 156 -14.15 -8.89 2.93
N ARG A 157 -14.93 -8.41 1.96
CA ARG A 157 -16.32 -8.78 1.65
C ARG A 157 -17.34 -8.30 2.71
N ARG A 158 -18.64 -8.25 2.32
CA ARG A 158 -19.70 -7.69 3.15
C ARG A 158 -19.32 -6.28 3.65
N MET A 159 -19.69 -5.92 4.87
CA MET A 159 -19.27 -4.65 5.52
C MET A 159 -17.98 -4.80 6.33
N GLU A 160 -17.07 -5.67 5.90
CA GLU A 160 -15.78 -5.88 6.55
C GLU A 160 -14.63 -5.41 5.68
N VAL A 161 -13.63 -4.80 6.32
CA VAL A 161 -12.41 -4.30 5.67
C VAL A 161 -11.17 -4.80 6.40
N TYR A 162 -10.09 -5.05 5.66
CA TYR A 162 -8.75 -5.14 6.24
C TYR A 162 -8.18 -3.74 6.32
N THR A 163 -7.75 -3.35 7.50
CA THR A 163 -7.28 -1.98 7.76
C THR A 163 -6.19 -1.93 8.80
N ALA A 164 -5.47 -0.84 8.81
CA ALA A 164 -4.56 -0.41 9.85
C ALA A 164 -4.62 1.11 9.95
N ILE A 165 -4.07 1.69 11.01
CA ILE A 165 -4.08 3.12 11.22
C ILE A 165 -2.66 3.65 11.15
N PHE A 166 -2.47 4.68 10.33
CA PHE A 166 -1.19 5.32 10.10
C PHE A 166 -1.27 6.81 10.40
N ASP A 167 -0.32 7.31 11.16
CA ASP A 167 -0.10 8.75 11.28
C ASP A 167 0.58 9.28 10.03
N SER A 168 0.18 10.45 9.52
CA SER A 168 0.76 11.06 8.34
C SER A 168 2.28 11.31 8.44
N GLY A 169 2.80 11.40 9.67
CA GLY A 169 4.22 11.61 9.97
C GLY A 169 4.98 10.36 10.40
N SER A 170 4.31 9.19 10.51
CA SER A 170 5.05 7.98 10.92
C SER A 170 5.91 7.46 9.79
N LYS A 171 7.22 7.48 10.02
CA LYS A 171 8.17 6.75 9.20
C LYS A 171 7.96 5.25 9.41
N VAL A 172 8.28 4.45 8.39
CA VAL A 172 8.22 2.97 8.38
C VAL A 172 9.00 2.30 9.55
N GLU A 173 9.69 3.10 10.36
CA GLU A 173 10.62 2.66 11.41
C GLU A 173 10.00 2.04 12.66
N SER A 174 8.71 2.25 12.96
CA SER A 174 8.10 1.64 14.15
C SER A 174 7.36 0.35 13.80
N ARG A 175 8.10 -0.70 13.50
CA ARG A 175 7.56 -2.03 13.24
C ARG A 175 7.14 -2.74 14.53
N LYS A 176 5.93 -2.49 14.96
CA LYS A 176 5.13 -3.60 15.49
C LYS A 176 4.97 -4.59 14.35
N SER A 177 4.97 -5.90 14.64
CA SER A 177 4.73 -6.90 13.61
C SER A 177 3.42 -6.57 12.86
N GLU A 178 3.31 -6.88 11.56
CA GLU A 178 2.08 -6.66 10.79
C GLU A 178 0.87 -7.28 11.47
N GLU A 179 1.05 -8.45 12.06
CA GLU A 179 0.05 -9.16 12.85
C GLU A 179 -0.53 -8.32 14.00
N GLU A 180 0.25 -7.36 14.54
CA GLU A 180 -0.22 -6.46 15.60
C GLU A 180 -0.90 -5.19 15.06
N ARG A 181 -0.59 -4.77 13.83
CA ARG A 181 -1.10 -3.53 13.23
C ARG A 181 -2.37 -3.73 12.41
N VAL A 182 -2.42 -4.80 11.63
CA VAL A 182 -3.50 -5.07 10.66
C VAL A 182 -4.68 -5.76 11.34
N ARG A 183 -5.88 -5.28 11.08
CA ARG A 183 -7.13 -5.84 11.60
C ARG A 183 -8.17 -6.02 10.51
N ALA A 184 -9.03 -7.02 10.72
CA ALA A 184 -10.30 -7.13 10.00
C ALA A 184 -11.37 -6.44 10.84
N VAL A 185 -11.97 -5.39 10.29
CA VAL A 185 -12.96 -4.56 10.99
C VAL A 185 -14.29 -4.67 10.28
N VAL A 186 -15.35 -5.04 11.04
CA VAL A 186 -16.73 -4.92 10.57
C VAL A 186 -17.17 -3.48 10.80
N VAL A 187 -17.46 -2.77 9.72
CA VAL A 187 -17.79 -1.34 9.77
C VAL A 187 -19.30 -1.17 9.98
N GLU A 188 -19.70 -0.99 11.21
CA GLU A 188 -21.09 -0.72 11.60
C GLU A 188 -21.33 0.78 11.81
N ASN A 189 -20.33 1.48 12.33
CA ASN A 189 -20.29 2.92 12.59
C ASN A 189 -18.84 3.40 12.68
N GLU A 190 -18.64 4.68 12.92
CA GLU A 190 -17.32 5.28 13.06
C GLU A 190 -16.55 4.71 14.27
N GLU A 191 -17.24 4.35 15.34
CA GLU A 191 -16.65 3.79 16.56
C GLU A 191 -15.98 2.44 16.31
N SER A 192 -16.35 1.73 15.22
CA SER A 192 -15.73 0.46 14.83
C SER A 192 -14.20 0.56 14.67
N PHE A 193 -13.69 1.76 14.39
CA PHE A 193 -12.26 2.05 14.25
C PHE A 193 -11.58 2.51 15.55
N PHE A 194 -12.37 2.91 16.55
CA PHE A 194 -11.85 3.48 17.81
C PHE A 194 -11.67 2.44 18.93
N THR A 195 -11.47 1.18 18.57
CA THR A 195 -11.12 0.18 19.59
C THR A 195 -9.77 0.51 20.21
N PRO A 196 -9.53 0.22 21.51
CA PRO A 196 -8.27 0.52 22.19
C PRO A 196 -7.03 -0.06 21.50
N SER A 197 -7.20 -1.10 20.67
CA SER A 197 -6.13 -1.73 19.92
C SER A 197 -5.76 -1.00 18.62
N LEU A 198 -6.62 -0.13 18.07
CA LEU A 198 -6.39 0.56 16.80
C LEU A 198 -5.99 2.03 16.98
N LEU A 199 -6.75 2.83 17.70
CA LEU A 199 -6.49 4.28 17.82
C LEU A 199 -6.09 4.74 19.22
N GLY A 200 -6.23 3.90 20.23
CA GLY A 200 -6.13 4.36 21.61
C GLY A 200 -7.28 5.28 22.02
N GLU A 201 -7.14 6.01 23.10
CA GLU A 201 -8.12 7.02 23.52
C GLU A 201 -8.15 8.14 22.48
N GLY A 202 -9.34 8.45 21.94
CA GLY A 202 -9.61 9.24 20.75
C GLY A 202 -8.74 10.49 20.61
N ARG A 203 -8.14 10.68 19.43
CA ARG A 203 -7.44 11.90 19.04
C ARG A 203 -8.49 12.96 18.67
N GLY A 204 -9.02 13.65 19.66
CA GLY A 204 -9.95 14.73 19.42
C GLY A 204 -9.34 15.78 18.45
N GLY A 205 -10.03 16.05 17.34
CA GLY A 205 -9.60 17.03 16.35
C GLY A 205 -8.72 16.51 15.22
N ALA A 206 -8.46 15.20 15.11
CA ALA A 206 -7.77 14.62 13.96
C ALA A 206 -8.66 14.58 12.71
N SER A 207 -8.06 14.73 11.52
CA SER A 207 -8.70 14.46 10.23
C SER A 207 -8.36 13.05 9.78
N TYR A 208 -9.37 12.24 9.46
CA TYR A 208 -9.24 10.84 9.07
C TYR A 208 -9.43 10.73 7.55
N TYR A 209 -8.42 10.24 6.85
CA TYR A 209 -8.45 10.01 5.41
C TYR A 209 -8.55 8.50 5.16
N TYR A 210 -9.66 8.06 4.56
CA TYR A 210 -9.89 6.64 4.27
C TYR A 210 -9.97 6.39 2.77
N PHE A 211 -9.38 5.28 2.32
CA PHE A 211 -9.16 4.99 0.90
C PHE A 211 -8.90 3.50 0.65
N GLY A 212 -8.86 3.11 -0.62
CA GLY A 212 -8.70 1.73 -1.06
C GLY A 212 -10.01 1.13 -1.57
N ASP A 213 -9.97 -0.10 -2.09
CA ASP A 213 -11.12 -0.77 -2.71
C ASP A 213 -12.24 -1.15 -1.71
N GLY A 214 -11.90 -1.27 -0.42
CA GLY A 214 -12.88 -1.44 0.65
C GLY A 214 -13.53 -0.16 1.14
N ALA A 215 -12.99 1.02 0.80
CA ALA A 215 -13.41 2.30 1.38
C ALA A 215 -14.76 2.80 0.85
N ALA A 216 -15.05 2.59 -0.44
CA ALA A 216 -16.27 3.10 -1.06
C ALA A 216 -17.57 2.63 -0.37
N LYS A 217 -17.62 1.39 0.10
CA LYS A 217 -18.78 0.84 0.81
C LYS A 217 -18.99 1.45 2.21
N CYS A 218 -17.94 2.07 2.77
CA CYS A 218 -17.98 2.66 4.11
C CYS A 218 -18.52 4.09 4.12
N GLN A 219 -18.68 4.75 2.97
CA GLN A 219 -19.11 6.15 2.88
C GLN A 219 -20.48 6.42 3.51
N ALA A 220 -21.40 5.46 3.44
CA ALA A 220 -22.73 5.59 4.04
C ALA A 220 -22.71 5.55 5.57
N VAL A 221 -21.62 5.09 6.16
CA VAL A 221 -21.45 4.87 7.61
C VAL A 221 -20.51 5.92 8.20
N LEU A 222 -19.46 6.31 7.49
CA LEU A 222 -18.47 7.29 7.92
C LEU A 222 -18.87 8.68 7.44
N THR A 223 -19.75 9.34 8.21
CA THR A 223 -20.44 10.59 7.80
C THR A 223 -19.99 11.84 8.55
N SER A 224 -19.20 11.70 9.61
CA SER A 224 -18.71 12.85 10.38
C SER A 224 -17.77 13.73 9.57
N PRO A 225 -17.78 15.06 9.79
CA PRO A 225 -17.06 16.02 8.95
C PRO A 225 -15.53 15.89 8.99
N ASN A 226 -14.98 15.14 9.92
CA ASN A 226 -13.54 14.85 10.01
C ASN A 226 -13.12 13.56 9.28
N TRP A 227 -14.06 12.84 8.65
CA TRP A 227 -13.79 11.67 7.81
C TRP A 227 -13.82 12.05 6.34
N HIS A 228 -12.69 11.87 5.65
CA HIS A 228 -12.50 12.27 4.27
C HIS A 228 -12.23 11.05 3.40
N TYR A 229 -13.14 10.77 2.47
CA TYR A 229 -12.94 9.72 1.47
C TYR A 229 -12.00 10.19 0.36
N LEU A 230 -10.94 9.42 0.10
CA LEU A 230 -10.07 9.63 -1.04
C LEU A 230 -10.41 8.58 -2.13
N PRO A 231 -11.03 8.98 -3.24
CA PRO A 231 -11.39 8.07 -4.32
C PRO A 231 -10.16 7.65 -5.13
N ASN A 232 -10.26 6.52 -5.83
CA ASN A 232 -9.30 6.05 -6.82
C ASN A 232 -7.88 5.77 -6.27
N ILE A 233 -7.72 5.61 -4.96
CA ILE A 233 -6.46 5.15 -4.39
C ILE A 233 -6.43 3.63 -4.46
N VAL A 234 -5.47 3.11 -5.20
CA VAL A 234 -5.27 1.66 -5.39
C VAL A 234 -3.79 1.30 -5.23
N PRO A 235 -3.48 0.08 -4.82
CA PRO A 235 -2.09 -0.36 -4.73
C PRO A 235 -1.55 -0.61 -6.15
N GLU A 236 -0.35 -0.10 -6.42
CA GLU A 236 0.34 -0.28 -7.69
C GLU A 236 1.80 -0.67 -7.49
N ALA A 237 2.35 -1.39 -8.45
CA ALA A 237 3.72 -1.90 -8.38
C ALA A 237 4.79 -0.80 -8.25
N GLN A 238 4.55 0.41 -8.73
CA GLN A 238 5.47 1.54 -8.54
C GLN A 238 5.63 1.91 -7.06
N TYR A 239 4.56 1.87 -6.27
CA TYR A 239 4.63 2.16 -4.83
C TYR A 239 5.26 1.00 -4.05
N VAL A 240 5.07 -0.24 -4.53
CA VAL A 240 5.83 -1.41 -4.00
C VAL A 240 7.32 -1.18 -4.15
N GLY A 241 7.78 -0.67 -5.29
CA GLY A 241 9.21 -0.38 -5.54
C GLY A 241 9.78 0.70 -4.64
N ARG A 242 9.03 1.79 -4.43
CA ARG A 242 9.44 2.89 -3.54
C ARG A 242 9.62 2.41 -2.10
N LEU A 243 8.70 1.60 -1.59
CA LEU A 243 8.77 1.03 -0.25
C LEU A 243 9.83 -0.08 -0.14
N ALA A 244 9.98 -0.92 -1.17
CA ALA A 244 10.97 -1.99 -1.18
C ALA A 244 12.40 -1.46 -1.06
N GLU A 245 12.72 -0.32 -1.70
CA GLU A 245 14.01 0.35 -1.56
C GLU A 245 14.29 0.74 -0.10
N GLN A 246 13.30 1.32 0.57
CA GLN A 246 13.40 1.68 2.00
C GLN A 246 13.54 0.43 2.90
N ILE A 247 12.75 -0.62 2.62
CA ILE A 247 12.77 -1.87 3.38
C ILE A 247 14.13 -2.57 3.23
N ALA A 248 14.72 -2.58 2.04
CA ALA A 248 16.00 -3.22 1.78
C ALA A 248 17.16 -2.63 2.59
N VAL A 249 17.07 -1.34 2.95
CA VAL A 249 18.07 -0.67 3.79
C VAL A 249 17.99 -1.14 5.26
N HIS A 250 16.80 -1.46 5.74
CA HIS A 250 16.56 -1.71 7.16
C HIS A 250 16.31 -3.19 7.51
N CYS A 251 15.98 -4.02 6.53
CA CYS A 251 15.65 -5.43 6.72
C CYS A 251 16.43 -6.32 5.78
N THR A 252 16.71 -7.54 6.22
CA THR A 252 17.33 -8.56 5.39
C THR A 252 16.26 -9.18 4.47
N PRO A 253 16.37 -9.04 3.14
CA PRO A 253 15.47 -9.68 2.20
C PRO A 253 15.53 -11.21 2.31
N TYR A 254 14.46 -11.88 1.88
CA TYR A 254 14.43 -13.35 1.82
C TYR A 254 15.38 -13.84 0.73
N THR A 255 16.38 -14.60 1.12
CA THR A 255 17.29 -15.26 0.18
C THR A 255 16.59 -16.40 -0.57
N VAL A 256 17.16 -16.84 -1.72
CA VAL A 256 16.60 -17.92 -2.53
C VAL A 256 16.36 -19.21 -1.71
N HIS A 257 17.21 -19.51 -0.73
CA HIS A 257 17.05 -20.68 0.16
C HIS A 257 15.86 -20.54 1.13
N GLN A 258 15.50 -19.33 1.51
CA GLN A 258 14.37 -19.06 2.42
C GLN A 258 13.03 -19.00 1.71
N LEU A 259 13.01 -18.85 0.38
CA LEU A 259 11.79 -18.72 -0.41
C LEU A 259 10.84 -19.92 -0.27
N ALA A 260 11.37 -21.12 -0.01
CA ALA A 260 10.53 -22.32 0.18
C ALA A 260 9.50 -22.12 1.31
N TYR A 261 9.91 -21.43 2.36
CA TYR A 261 9.12 -21.19 3.58
C TYR A 261 8.39 -19.87 3.59
N TYR A 262 8.62 -18.99 2.61
CA TYR A 262 7.90 -17.73 2.53
C TYR A 262 6.44 -17.96 2.15
N GLU A 263 5.53 -17.37 2.90
CA GLU A 263 4.09 -17.34 2.64
C GLU A 263 3.58 -15.90 2.68
N PRO A 264 2.60 -15.53 1.85
CA PRO A 264 1.99 -14.22 1.95
C PRO A 264 1.20 -14.08 3.25
N PHE A 265 1.00 -12.84 3.68
CA PHE A 265 0.25 -12.54 4.89
C PHE A 265 -1.25 -12.74 4.67
N TYR A 266 -1.78 -13.84 5.20
CA TYR A 266 -3.21 -14.13 5.22
C TYR A 266 -3.83 -13.74 6.55
N LEU A 267 -4.54 -12.62 6.60
CA LEU A 267 -5.22 -12.17 7.83
C LEU A 267 -6.38 -13.07 8.24
N LYS A 268 -7.00 -13.76 7.27
CA LYS A 268 -8.05 -14.76 7.49
C LYS A 268 -7.68 -16.07 6.84
N GLU A 269 -7.99 -17.18 7.52
CA GLU A 269 -7.91 -18.50 6.92
C GLU A 269 -8.90 -18.63 5.75
N PHE A 270 -8.49 -19.34 4.72
CA PHE A 270 -9.35 -19.65 3.60
C PHE A 270 -10.41 -20.67 4.01
N ILE A 271 -11.67 -20.25 4.06
CA ILE A 271 -12.81 -21.17 4.23
C ILE A 271 -13.38 -21.47 2.85
N ALA A 272 -13.17 -22.70 2.38
CA ALA A 272 -13.75 -23.16 1.13
C ALA A 272 -15.27 -23.14 1.22
N ALA A 273 -15.94 -22.52 0.23
CA ALA A 273 -17.38 -22.66 0.10
C ALA A 273 -17.75 -24.13 -0.19
N PRO A 274 -18.90 -24.63 0.32
CA PRO A 274 -19.35 -25.97 -0.03
C PRO A 274 -19.42 -26.13 -1.55
N SER A 275 -18.98 -27.31 -2.04
CA SER A 275 -19.03 -27.59 -3.48
C SER A 275 -20.50 -27.59 -3.96
N HIS A 276 -20.80 -26.77 -4.98
CA HIS A 276 -22.09 -26.79 -5.66
C HIS A 276 -22.15 -27.82 -6.80
N VAL A 277 -21.11 -28.64 -6.95
CA VAL A 277 -21.08 -29.70 -7.95
C VAL A 277 -21.90 -30.87 -7.43
N LYS A 278 -23.05 -31.14 -8.07
CA LYS A 278 -23.89 -32.31 -7.76
C LYS A 278 -23.08 -33.58 -7.96
N GLY A 279 -22.87 -34.36 -6.90
CA GLY A 279 -22.19 -35.65 -6.96
C GLY A 279 -20.81 -35.76 -6.30
N LEU A 280 -20.33 -34.67 -5.65
CA LEU A 280 -19.14 -34.69 -4.79
C LEU A 280 -19.58 -34.40 -3.34
N ASN A 281 -20.24 -35.36 -2.73
CA ASN A 281 -20.48 -35.41 -1.27
C ASN A 281 -19.60 -36.54 -0.70
#